data_ee7d1666143cbb33265bc80ea98796ca
#
_entry.id   ee7d1666143cbb33265bc80ea98796ca
#
_cell.length_a   1.000
_cell.length_b   1.000
_cell.length_c   1.000
_cell.angle_alpha   90.00
_cell.angle_beta   90.00
_cell.angle_gamma   90.00
#
_symmetry.space_group_name_H-M   'P 1'
#
loop_
_entity.id
_entity.type
_entity.pdbx_description
1 polymer ?
#
loop_
_entity_poly.entity_id
_entity_poly.type
_entity_poly.pdbx_seq_one_letter_code
_entity_poly.pdbx_strand_id
1 'polypeptide(L)'
;TMSFPGPLYLDLIANPPDRAGPGLVKLQYLVLPFIVLLLTSAILSFLAWRRGSSYAKYLCISFMLPLMTVPVGLLTILFYGFTWFTMLIVTSVGGLLFLAMFITFGFAVAQQLNDLKSLAIQQQVRVTEAYQRFVPPQLVNALGKKSILDVQLGDQVEVERSILFSDIRSFTTLSENMTPQQTFAFVNDYLGRMGPIVRSHSGYIDKFMGDGVMALFHRSASDAVIAAVKMQHELIEYNRVATNIGRPLIHIGVGVNTGKMMLGTLGEADRMEGSVISDAVNLAARLEGLTKLYQTGVLISGETYLALNKETFNARLIDRVAVKGKQKSVMIYEILDADSDEIRMLKQRDLKIFNEGFELYQTQNIKKAHSLFEDIVANNPEDGVAKLYLDRCAKLLQTGWNSEIWDGVYRPQVK
;
A
#
# COMPACT_ATOMS: atom_id res chain seq x y z
N THR A 1 -43.61 11.09 -59.89
CA THR A 1 -44.76 11.94 -59.62
C THR A 1 -45.15 11.80 -58.17
N MET A 2 -44.56 12.68 -57.33
CA MET A 2 -45.02 12.82 -55.95
C MET A 2 -46.27 13.69 -55.98
N SER A 3 -47.41 13.11 -55.69
CA SER A 3 -48.65 13.80 -55.45
C SER A 3 -48.62 14.50 -54.10
N PHE A 4 -48.52 15.83 -54.07
CA PHE A 4 -48.74 16.64 -52.89
C PHE A 4 -50.19 16.49 -52.39
N PRO A 5 -50.43 16.46 -51.08
CA PRO A 5 -51.78 16.43 -50.55
C PRO A 5 -52.41 17.81 -50.75
N GLY A 6 -53.18 17.92 -51.81
CA GLY A 6 -53.67 19.18 -52.32
C GLY A 6 -54.90 19.82 -51.74
N PRO A 7 -55.81 19.34 -50.93
CA PRO A 7 -57.02 20.13 -50.66
C PRO A 7 -56.95 21.09 -49.46
N LEU A 8 -56.11 20.82 -48.45
CA LEU A 8 -56.07 21.63 -47.22
C LEU A 8 -55.39 23.01 -47.36
N TYR A 9 -54.55 23.18 -48.41
CA TYR A 9 -53.84 24.44 -48.65
C TYR A 9 -54.59 25.40 -49.54
N LEU A 10 -55.40 24.90 -50.44
CA LEU A 10 -56.20 25.70 -51.37
C LEU A 10 -57.43 26.33 -50.71
N ASP A 11 -58.06 25.68 -49.73
CA ASP A 11 -59.18 26.23 -48.97
C ASP A 11 -58.79 27.39 -48.04
N LEU A 12 -57.54 27.45 -47.59
CA LEU A 12 -57.02 28.55 -46.78
C LEU A 12 -56.73 29.83 -47.60
N ILE A 13 -56.49 29.67 -48.90
CA ILE A 13 -56.18 30.76 -49.84
C ILE A 13 -57.47 31.35 -50.48
N ALA A 14 -58.48 30.54 -50.62
CA ALA A 14 -59.74 30.89 -51.33
C ALA A 14 -60.80 31.54 -50.45
N ASN A 15 -60.70 31.44 -49.12
CA ASN A 15 -61.66 32.07 -48.18
C ASN A 15 -60.92 32.84 -47.08
N PRO A 16 -60.94 34.16 -47.09
CA PRO A 16 -60.41 34.99 -45.97
C PRO A 16 -61.23 34.78 -44.69
N PRO A 17 -60.68 35.11 -43.52
CA PRO A 17 -60.87 34.47 -42.24
C PRO A 17 -62.08 34.90 -41.42
N ASP A 18 -63.27 34.70 -41.94
CA ASP A 18 -64.50 34.88 -41.10
C ASP A 18 -65.04 33.54 -40.54
N ARG A 19 -64.39 32.45 -40.83
CA ARG A 19 -64.70 31.16 -40.17
C ARG A 19 -63.39 30.44 -39.84
N ALA A 20 -63.06 30.40 -38.57
CA ALA A 20 -62.03 29.47 -38.06
C ALA A 20 -62.46 28.04 -38.46
N GLY A 21 -61.96 27.53 -39.60
CA GLY A 21 -62.27 26.21 -40.08
C GLY A 21 -61.82 25.12 -39.12
N PRO A 22 -62.41 23.94 -39.16
CA PRO A 22 -62.09 22.81 -38.27
C PRO A 22 -60.62 22.37 -38.25
N GLY A 23 -59.79 22.85 -39.20
CA GLY A 23 -58.35 22.64 -39.22
C GLY A 23 -57.53 23.43 -38.25
N LEU A 24 -57.90 24.67 -37.96
CA LEU A 24 -57.22 25.56 -36.98
C LEU A 24 -57.44 25.06 -35.55
N VAL A 25 -58.64 24.56 -35.22
CA VAL A 25 -58.96 23.98 -33.91
C VAL A 25 -58.18 22.69 -33.69
N LYS A 26 -58.03 21.87 -34.70
CA LYS A 26 -57.22 20.59 -34.60
C LYS A 26 -55.73 20.90 -34.38
N LEU A 27 -55.17 21.93 -34.99
CA LEU A 27 -53.77 22.29 -34.85
C LEU A 27 -53.44 22.78 -33.41
N GLN A 28 -54.37 23.52 -32.80
CA GLN A 28 -54.23 23.98 -31.39
C GLN A 28 -54.11 22.81 -30.40
N TYR A 29 -54.88 21.74 -30.58
CA TYR A 29 -54.83 20.54 -29.72
C TYR A 29 -53.51 19.78 -29.83
N LEU A 30 -52.78 19.89 -30.94
CA LEU A 30 -51.50 19.25 -31.16
C LEU A 30 -50.31 20.13 -30.68
N VAL A 31 -50.34 21.41 -30.97
CA VAL A 31 -49.22 22.33 -30.71
C VAL A 31 -49.14 22.79 -29.27
N LEU A 32 -50.28 23.02 -28.62
CA LEU A 32 -50.31 23.52 -27.23
C LEU A 32 -49.70 22.52 -26.21
N PRO A 33 -50.04 21.22 -26.25
CA PRO A 33 -49.39 20.23 -25.37
C PRO A 33 -47.88 20.12 -25.61
N PHE A 34 -47.41 20.24 -26.84
CA PHE A 34 -46.00 20.22 -27.19
C PHE A 34 -45.22 21.43 -26.61
N ILE A 35 -45.80 22.63 -26.72
CA ILE A 35 -45.21 23.84 -26.12
C ILE A 35 -45.16 23.71 -24.58
N VAL A 36 -46.23 23.22 -23.96
CA VAL A 36 -46.28 23.00 -22.53
C VAL A 36 -45.20 21.99 -22.09
N LEU A 37 -45.01 20.89 -22.83
CA LEU A 37 -43.99 19.91 -22.57
C LEU A 37 -42.57 20.48 -22.67
N LEU A 38 -42.29 21.27 -23.70
CA LEU A 38 -40.99 21.96 -23.86
C LEU A 38 -40.73 22.96 -22.73
N LEU A 39 -41.72 23.76 -22.36
CA LEU A 39 -41.59 24.72 -21.25
C LEU A 39 -41.33 24.03 -19.92
N THR A 40 -42.10 22.98 -19.60
CA THR A 40 -41.91 22.22 -18.36
C THR A 40 -40.54 21.59 -18.30
N SER A 41 -40.08 20.97 -19.41
CA SER A 41 -38.75 20.36 -19.51
C SER A 41 -37.61 21.40 -19.37
N ALA A 42 -37.79 22.60 -19.97
CA ALA A 42 -36.84 23.69 -19.82
C ALA A 42 -36.76 24.22 -18.38
N ILE A 43 -37.92 24.38 -17.72
CA ILE A 43 -37.98 24.80 -16.31
C ILE A 43 -37.33 23.79 -15.40
N LEU A 44 -37.64 22.52 -15.55
CA LEU A 44 -37.03 21.41 -14.76
C LEU A 44 -35.52 21.37 -14.96
N SER A 45 -35.05 21.48 -16.20
CA SER A 45 -33.61 21.50 -16.51
C SER A 45 -32.92 22.75 -15.92
N PHE A 46 -33.59 23.92 -15.93
CA PHE A 46 -33.07 25.12 -15.30
C PHE A 46 -32.96 24.99 -13.78
N LEU A 47 -33.94 24.38 -13.14
CA LEU A 47 -33.91 24.13 -11.70
C LEU A 47 -32.80 23.11 -11.32
N ALA A 48 -32.60 22.08 -12.13
CA ALA A 48 -31.51 21.11 -11.97
C ALA A 48 -30.13 21.77 -12.15
N TRP A 49 -29.98 22.66 -13.13
CA TRP A 49 -28.77 23.44 -13.33
C TRP A 49 -28.45 24.33 -12.11
N ARG A 50 -29.44 25.05 -11.58
CA ARG A 50 -29.27 25.85 -10.33
C ARG A 50 -28.87 25.03 -9.13
N ARG A 51 -29.19 23.71 -9.09
CA ARG A 51 -28.78 22.76 -8.06
C ARG A 51 -27.39 22.15 -8.30
N GLY A 52 -26.63 22.63 -9.29
CA GLY A 52 -25.24 22.23 -9.55
C GLY A 52 -25.06 21.15 -10.59
N SER A 53 -26.10 20.75 -11.30
CA SER A 53 -25.97 19.75 -12.38
C SER A 53 -25.32 20.34 -13.62
N SER A 54 -24.10 19.93 -13.95
CA SER A 54 -23.32 20.51 -15.04
C SER A 54 -23.94 20.30 -16.43
N TYR A 55 -24.58 19.15 -16.66
CA TYR A 55 -25.22 18.84 -17.94
C TYR A 55 -26.60 19.50 -18.11
N ALA A 56 -27.25 19.88 -17.02
CA ALA A 56 -28.59 20.45 -17.06
C ALA A 56 -28.66 21.78 -17.79
N LYS A 57 -27.54 22.54 -17.85
CA LYS A 57 -27.46 23.78 -18.67
C LYS A 57 -27.66 23.50 -20.16
N TYR A 58 -27.10 22.41 -20.67
CA TYR A 58 -27.26 22.02 -22.09
C TYR A 58 -28.67 21.55 -22.37
N LEU A 59 -29.28 20.79 -21.44
CA LEU A 59 -30.70 20.42 -21.55
C LEU A 59 -31.61 21.63 -21.54
N CYS A 60 -31.35 22.61 -20.66
CA CYS A 60 -32.11 23.84 -20.62
C CYS A 60 -32.05 24.59 -21.97
N ILE A 61 -30.85 24.78 -22.53
CA ILE A 61 -30.65 25.40 -23.83
C ILE A 61 -31.36 24.58 -24.92
N SER A 62 -31.22 23.26 -24.90
CA SER A 62 -31.83 22.34 -25.86
C SER A 62 -33.34 22.50 -25.93
N PHE A 63 -34.03 22.59 -24.79
CA PHE A 63 -35.48 22.76 -24.75
C PHE A 63 -35.95 24.19 -25.03
N MET A 64 -35.11 25.21 -24.77
CA MET A 64 -35.44 26.62 -25.07
C MET A 64 -35.34 26.95 -26.57
N LEU A 65 -34.43 26.31 -27.30
CA LEU A 65 -34.24 26.58 -28.74
C LEU A 65 -35.51 26.42 -29.61
N PRO A 66 -36.27 25.32 -29.53
CA PRO A 66 -37.51 25.19 -30.30
C PRO A 66 -38.59 26.19 -29.92
N LEU A 67 -38.64 26.65 -28.66
CA LEU A 67 -39.61 27.66 -28.22
C LEU A 67 -39.43 29.01 -28.92
N MET A 68 -38.22 29.32 -29.41
CA MET A 68 -37.93 30.52 -30.15
C MET A 68 -38.60 30.52 -31.55
N THR A 69 -39.04 29.38 -32.05
CA THR A 69 -39.76 29.31 -33.35
C THR A 69 -41.10 30.04 -33.29
N VAL A 70 -41.78 30.06 -32.14
CA VAL A 70 -43.10 30.69 -31.99
C VAL A 70 -43.02 32.20 -32.14
N PRO A 71 -42.18 32.97 -31.38
CA PRO A 71 -42.09 34.42 -31.55
C PRO A 71 -41.53 34.82 -32.93
N VAL A 72 -40.56 34.05 -33.45
CA VAL A 72 -40.01 34.30 -34.81
C VAL A 72 -41.10 34.16 -35.87
N GLY A 73 -41.91 33.10 -35.81
CA GLY A 73 -43.03 32.89 -36.74
C GLY A 73 -44.08 34.02 -36.63
N LEU A 74 -44.46 34.38 -35.41
CA LEU A 74 -45.42 35.48 -35.17
C LEU A 74 -44.91 36.84 -35.73
N LEU A 75 -43.66 37.19 -35.45
CA LEU A 75 -43.03 38.42 -35.93
C LEU A 75 -42.97 38.43 -37.49
N THR A 76 -42.58 37.33 -38.08
CA THR A 76 -42.49 37.23 -39.54
C THR A 76 -43.85 37.41 -40.21
N ILE A 77 -44.89 36.80 -39.65
CA ILE A 77 -46.26 36.93 -40.18
C ILE A 77 -46.78 38.39 -39.96
N LEU A 78 -46.47 39.02 -38.85
CA LEU A 78 -46.88 40.38 -38.53
C LEU A 78 -46.30 41.41 -39.53
N PHE A 79 -45.01 41.29 -39.88
CA PHE A 79 -44.33 42.28 -40.74
C PHE A 79 -44.54 42.01 -42.24
N TYR A 80 -44.63 40.77 -42.66
CA TYR A 80 -44.63 40.39 -44.08
C TYR A 80 -45.93 39.74 -44.55
N GLY A 81 -46.92 39.57 -43.63
CA GLY A 81 -48.18 38.89 -43.92
C GLY A 81 -48.02 37.38 -44.15
N PHE A 82 -49.12 36.72 -44.43
CA PHE A 82 -49.16 35.28 -44.65
C PHE A 82 -48.90 34.98 -46.14
N THR A 83 -47.62 34.82 -46.51
CA THR A 83 -47.18 34.54 -47.87
C THR A 83 -46.39 33.21 -47.94
N TRP A 84 -46.25 32.65 -49.12
CA TRP A 84 -45.40 31.49 -49.36
C TRP A 84 -43.95 31.72 -48.84
N PHE A 85 -43.42 32.92 -49.04
CA PHE A 85 -42.07 33.28 -48.63
C PHE A 85 -41.91 33.31 -47.09
N THR A 86 -42.89 33.83 -46.36
CA THR A 86 -42.89 33.86 -44.89
C THR A 86 -42.95 32.43 -44.30
N MET A 87 -43.72 31.54 -44.90
CA MET A 87 -43.78 30.12 -44.50
C MET A 87 -42.44 29.41 -44.73
N LEU A 88 -41.77 29.71 -45.84
CA LEU A 88 -40.44 29.13 -46.13
C LEU A 88 -39.41 29.57 -45.08
N ILE A 89 -39.39 30.84 -44.68
CA ILE A 89 -38.52 31.37 -43.66
C ILE A 89 -38.78 30.68 -42.30
N VAL A 90 -40.02 30.64 -41.86
CA VAL A 90 -40.41 30.06 -40.55
C VAL A 90 -40.07 28.61 -40.47
N THR A 91 -40.31 27.82 -41.54
CA THR A 91 -39.95 26.38 -41.57
C THR A 91 -38.44 26.15 -41.57
N SER A 92 -37.67 26.97 -42.31
CA SER A 92 -36.22 26.88 -42.38
C SER A 92 -35.56 27.23 -41.04
N VAL A 93 -35.96 28.34 -40.41
CA VAL A 93 -35.46 28.73 -39.10
C VAL A 93 -35.86 27.74 -38.02
N GLY A 94 -37.13 27.26 -38.09
CA GLY A 94 -37.59 26.20 -37.18
C GLY A 94 -36.76 24.92 -37.31
N GLY A 95 -36.47 24.47 -38.54
CA GLY A 95 -35.62 23.31 -38.79
C GLY A 95 -34.20 23.45 -38.22
N LEU A 96 -33.59 24.65 -38.37
CA LEU A 96 -32.25 24.93 -37.79
C LEU A 96 -32.28 24.93 -36.27
N LEU A 97 -33.30 25.47 -35.63
CA LEU A 97 -33.45 25.48 -34.18
C LEU A 97 -33.67 24.04 -33.63
N PHE A 98 -34.44 23.22 -34.32
CA PHE A 98 -34.58 21.81 -33.98
C PHE A 98 -33.28 21.03 -34.16
N LEU A 99 -32.50 21.28 -35.18
CA LEU A 99 -31.17 20.67 -35.35
C LEU A 99 -30.25 21.07 -34.21
N ALA A 100 -30.21 22.35 -33.85
CA ALA A 100 -29.45 22.85 -32.74
C ALA A 100 -29.89 22.24 -31.38
N MET A 101 -31.20 21.97 -31.22
CA MET A 101 -31.72 21.22 -30.07
C MET A 101 -31.11 19.81 -29.98
N PHE A 102 -31.07 19.07 -31.06
CA PHE A 102 -30.50 17.72 -31.07
C PHE A 102 -28.99 17.72 -30.77
N ILE A 103 -28.27 18.72 -31.29
CA ILE A 103 -26.84 18.88 -31.02
C ILE A 103 -26.59 19.17 -29.55
N THR A 104 -27.31 20.13 -28.97
CA THR A 104 -27.16 20.49 -27.55
C THR A 104 -27.62 19.38 -26.62
N PHE A 105 -28.66 18.63 -26.99
CA PHE A 105 -29.09 17.44 -26.26
C PHE A 105 -28.00 16.34 -26.29
N GLY A 106 -27.39 16.11 -27.47
CA GLY A 106 -26.27 15.18 -27.60
C GLY A 106 -25.09 15.54 -26.70
N PHE A 107 -24.74 16.83 -26.62
CA PHE A 107 -23.71 17.31 -25.69
C PHE A 107 -24.10 17.07 -24.22
N ALA A 108 -25.37 17.29 -23.84
CA ALA A 108 -25.84 17.02 -22.48
C ALA A 108 -25.67 15.56 -22.11
N VAL A 109 -26.07 14.63 -22.99
CA VAL A 109 -25.94 13.18 -22.78
C VAL A 109 -24.47 12.77 -22.73
N ALA A 110 -23.64 13.28 -23.63
CA ALA A 110 -22.20 13.00 -23.67
C ALA A 110 -21.52 13.46 -22.37
N GLN A 111 -21.87 14.63 -21.85
CA GLN A 111 -21.33 15.13 -20.59
C GLN A 111 -21.77 14.27 -19.40
N GLN A 112 -23.05 13.89 -19.34
CA GLN A 112 -23.55 13.01 -18.28
C GLN A 112 -22.83 11.64 -18.29
N LEU A 113 -22.61 11.04 -19.46
CA LEU A 113 -21.86 9.80 -19.60
C LEU A 113 -20.41 9.96 -19.13
N ASN A 114 -19.78 11.10 -19.44
CA ASN A 114 -18.42 11.38 -19.03
C ASN A 114 -18.31 11.56 -17.50
N ASP A 115 -19.25 12.28 -16.90
CA ASP A 115 -19.32 12.45 -15.44
C ASP A 115 -19.52 11.09 -14.74
N LEU A 116 -20.41 10.24 -15.23
CA LEU A 116 -20.62 8.88 -14.72
C LEU A 116 -19.37 8.02 -14.84
N LYS A 117 -18.68 8.07 -15.99
CA LYS A 117 -17.40 7.34 -16.15
C LYS A 117 -16.33 7.81 -15.17
N SER A 118 -16.20 9.12 -14.99
CA SER A 118 -15.21 9.69 -14.06
C SER A 118 -15.49 9.27 -12.61
N LEU A 119 -16.75 9.25 -12.19
CA LEU A 119 -17.16 8.76 -10.87
C LEU A 119 -16.88 7.26 -10.69
N ALA A 120 -17.17 6.45 -11.71
CA ALA A 120 -16.89 5.01 -11.67
C ALA A 120 -15.38 4.74 -11.55
N ILE A 121 -14.55 5.46 -12.32
CA ILE A 121 -13.09 5.36 -12.26
C ILE A 121 -12.59 5.77 -10.86
N GLN A 122 -13.08 6.89 -10.32
CA GLN A 122 -12.71 7.35 -8.98
C GLN A 122 -13.09 6.33 -7.89
N GLN A 123 -14.26 5.72 -7.99
CA GLN A 123 -14.67 4.66 -7.06
C GLN A 123 -13.75 3.45 -7.19
N GLN A 124 -13.42 3.02 -8.39
CA GLN A 124 -12.51 1.91 -8.63
C GLN A 124 -11.11 2.18 -8.05
N VAL A 125 -10.56 3.38 -8.24
CA VAL A 125 -9.27 3.79 -7.65
C VAL A 125 -9.33 3.72 -6.12
N ARG A 126 -10.35 4.30 -5.48
CA ARG A 126 -10.51 4.27 -4.02
C ARG A 126 -10.60 2.85 -3.47
N VAL A 127 -11.33 1.97 -4.14
CA VAL A 127 -11.46 0.56 -3.76
C VAL A 127 -10.10 -0.13 -3.90
N THR A 128 -9.37 0.10 -4.99
CA THR A 128 -8.03 -0.47 -5.20
C THR A 128 -7.04 0.02 -4.14
N GLU A 129 -7.02 1.31 -3.82
CA GLU A 129 -6.17 1.87 -2.75
C GLU A 129 -6.51 1.28 -1.37
N ALA A 130 -7.79 1.04 -1.09
CA ALA A 130 -8.21 0.40 0.14
C ALA A 130 -7.70 -1.04 0.23
N TYR A 131 -7.79 -1.82 -0.84
CA TYR A 131 -7.25 -3.19 -0.88
C TYR A 131 -5.74 -3.24 -0.74
N GLN A 132 -4.99 -2.30 -1.30
CA GLN A 132 -3.53 -2.25 -1.22
C GLN A 132 -3.01 -2.08 0.22
N ARG A 133 -3.84 -1.62 1.14
CA ARG A 133 -3.50 -1.56 2.58
C ARG A 133 -3.48 -2.95 3.24
N PHE A 134 -4.17 -3.93 2.67
CA PHE A 134 -4.28 -5.28 3.21
C PHE A 134 -3.46 -6.30 2.41
N VAL A 135 -3.31 -6.08 1.10
CA VAL A 135 -2.53 -6.96 0.22
C VAL A 135 -1.44 -6.14 -0.45
N PRO A 136 -0.15 -6.41 -0.14
CA PRO A 136 0.96 -5.70 -0.75
C PRO A 136 0.98 -5.89 -2.28
N PRO A 137 1.05 -4.80 -3.07
CA PRO A 137 1.15 -4.90 -4.54
C PRO A 137 2.36 -5.73 -5.01
N GLN A 138 3.42 -5.77 -4.20
CA GLN A 138 4.63 -6.54 -4.47
C GLN A 138 4.37 -8.04 -4.52
N LEU A 139 3.43 -8.55 -3.72
CA LEU A 139 3.00 -9.94 -3.78
C LEU A 139 2.29 -10.24 -5.11
N VAL A 140 1.34 -9.41 -5.51
CA VAL A 140 0.60 -9.56 -6.77
C VAL A 140 1.55 -9.54 -7.97
N ASN A 141 2.51 -8.61 -7.96
CA ASN A 141 3.54 -8.52 -9.00
C ASN A 141 4.47 -9.75 -9.01
N ALA A 142 4.87 -10.26 -7.85
CA ALA A 142 5.71 -11.45 -7.74
C ALA A 142 5.02 -12.70 -8.30
N LEU A 143 3.68 -12.80 -8.13
CA LEU A 143 2.87 -13.86 -8.72
C LEU A 143 2.63 -13.67 -10.24
N GLY A 144 3.18 -12.61 -10.86
CA GLY A 144 2.99 -12.32 -12.29
C GLY A 144 1.57 -11.86 -12.66
N LYS A 145 0.77 -11.43 -11.67
CA LYS A 145 -0.60 -10.97 -11.89
C LYS A 145 -0.66 -9.46 -12.11
N LYS A 146 -1.63 -9.00 -12.90
CA LYS A 146 -1.83 -7.56 -13.16
C LYS A 146 -2.73 -6.89 -12.13
N SER A 147 -3.62 -7.65 -11.51
CA SER A 147 -4.60 -7.19 -10.54
C SER A 147 -4.78 -8.21 -9.42
N ILE A 148 -5.20 -7.75 -8.25
CA ILE A 148 -5.64 -8.61 -7.15
C ILE A 148 -6.81 -9.52 -7.58
N LEU A 149 -7.62 -9.07 -8.52
CA LEU A 149 -8.75 -9.85 -9.06
C LEU A 149 -8.31 -11.08 -9.87
N ASP A 150 -7.06 -11.10 -10.35
CA ASP A 150 -6.50 -12.21 -11.10
C ASP A 150 -5.85 -13.28 -10.20
N VAL A 151 -5.72 -12.99 -8.90
CA VAL A 151 -5.10 -13.87 -7.92
C VAL A 151 -6.07 -14.97 -7.52
N GLN A 152 -5.60 -16.22 -7.58
CA GLN A 152 -6.39 -17.40 -7.24
C GLN A 152 -5.76 -18.17 -6.08
N LEU A 153 -6.58 -18.95 -5.38
CA LEU A 153 -6.10 -19.84 -4.33
C LEU A 153 -5.10 -20.86 -4.91
N GLY A 154 -3.93 -20.96 -4.26
CA GLY A 154 -2.86 -21.85 -4.70
C GLY A 154 -1.89 -21.24 -5.73
N ASP A 155 -2.10 -19.99 -6.16
CA ASP A 155 -1.08 -19.26 -6.92
C ASP A 155 0.21 -19.18 -6.11
N GLN A 156 1.34 -19.58 -6.71
CA GLN A 156 2.64 -19.63 -6.01
C GLN A 156 3.81 -19.38 -6.96
N VAL A 157 4.90 -18.89 -6.40
CA VAL A 157 6.15 -18.67 -7.12
C VAL A 157 7.35 -18.87 -6.19
N GLU A 158 8.38 -19.58 -6.64
CA GLU A 158 9.66 -19.65 -5.93
C GLU A 158 10.48 -18.40 -6.25
N VAL A 159 10.94 -17.72 -5.20
CA VAL A 159 11.79 -16.54 -5.30
C VAL A 159 12.91 -16.59 -4.27
N GLU A 160 14.02 -15.90 -4.56
CA GLU A 160 15.06 -15.64 -3.57
C GLU A 160 14.92 -14.23 -3.04
N ARG A 161 14.77 -14.07 -1.72
CA ARG A 161 14.52 -12.80 -1.05
C ARG A 161 15.24 -12.74 0.30
N SER A 162 15.42 -11.54 0.79
CA SER A 162 15.79 -11.32 2.18
C SER A 162 14.56 -11.08 3.03
N ILE A 163 14.53 -11.73 4.19
CA ILE A 163 13.42 -11.67 5.15
C ILE A 163 13.95 -11.01 6.40
N LEU A 164 13.19 -10.06 6.91
CA LEU A 164 13.45 -9.37 8.17
C LEU A 164 12.32 -9.67 9.14
N PHE A 165 12.67 -10.11 10.34
CA PHE A 165 11.79 -10.12 11.51
C PHE A 165 12.28 -9.10 12.50
N SER A 166 11.37 -8.36 13.10
CA SER A 166 11.66 -7.52 14.28
C SER A 166 10.55 -7.64 15.30
N ASP A 167 10.91 -7.55 16.57
CA ASP A 167 9.97 -7.62 17.70
C ASP A 167 10.42 -6.71 18.85
N ILE A 168 9.45 -6.17 19.63
CA ILE A 168 9.76 -5.31 20.77
C ILE A 168 10.19 -6.17 21.96
N ARG A 169 11.33 -5.86 22.53
CA ARG A 169 11.82 -6.57 23.71
C ARG A 169 10.92 -6.34 24.90
N SER A 170 10.51 -7.46 25.53
CA SER A 170 9.66 -7.44 26.74
C SER A 170 8.34 -6.68 26.56
N PHE A 171 7.77 -6.72 25.35
CA PHE A 171 6.50 -6.04 25.03
C PHE A 171 5.38 -6.43 26.00
N THR A 172 5.26 -7.72 26.36
CA THR A 172 4.25 -8.18 27.33
C THR A 172 4.33 -7.40 28.66
N THR A 173 5.53 -7.30 29.23
CA THR A 173 5.75 -6.53 30.48
C THR A 173 5.47 -5.04 30.28
N LEU A 174 5.84 -4.50 29.13
CA LEU A 174 5.60 -3.09 28.78
C LEU A 174 4.09 -2.80 28.70
N SER A 175 3.32 -3.70 28.10
CA SER A 175 1.88 -3.55 27.88
C SER A 175 1.01 -3.85 29.10
N GLU A 176 1.52 -4.59 30.11
CA GLU A 176 0.79 -4.89 31.35
C GLU A 176 0.30 -3.64 32.10
N ASN A 177 1.03 -2.53 31.98
CA ASN A 177 0.69 -1.25 32.62
C ASN A 177 -0.13 -0.31 31.72
N MET A 178 -0.59 -0.78 30.55
CA MET A 178 -1.36 -0.01 29.56
C MET A 178 -2.80 -0.51 29.47
N THR A 179 -3.74 0.40 29.24
CA THR A 179 -5.08 0.00 28.80
C THR A 179 -5.01 -0.57 27.38
N PRO A 180 -6.00 -1.38 26.93
CA PRO A 180 -6.03 -1.88 25.56
C PRO A 180 -5.92 -0.77 24.52
N GLN A 181 -6.59 0.36 24.72
CA GLN A 181 -6.53 1.52 23.83
C GLN A 181 -5.13 2.14 23.78
N GLN A 182 -4.46 2.24 24.92
CA GLN A 182 -3.07 2.74 24.99
C GLN A 182 -2.10 1.78 24.30
N THR A 183 -2.28 0.46 24.49
CA THR A 183 -1.49 -0.57 23.82
C THR A 183 -1.63 -0.46 22.30
N PHE A 184 -2.86 -0.34 21.78
CA PHE A 184 -3.08 -0.14 20.35
C PHE A 184 -2.43 1.15 19.83
N ALA A 185 -2.58 2.25 20.55
CA ALA A 185 -1.97 3.53 20.16
C ALA A 185 -0.43 3.44 20.16
N PHE A 186 0.15 2.80 21.18
CA PHE A 186 1.60 2.58 21.30
C PHE A 186 2.13 1.72 20.14
N VAL A 187 1.50 0.57 19.88
CA VAL A 187 1.91 -0.31 18.76
C VAL A 187 1.78 0.41 17.43
N ASN A 188 0.69 1.14 17.20
CA ASN A 188 0.51 1.89 15.96
C ASN A 188 1.53 3.03 15.77
N ASP A 189 1.94 3.74 16.84
CA ASP A 189 3.02 4.74 16.78
C ASP A 189 4.35 4.07 16.39
N TYR A 190 4.69 2.95 17.03
CA TYR A 190 5.87 2.16 16.70
C TYR A 190 5.85 1.67 15.24
N LEU A 191 4.80 0.97 14.83
CA LEU A 191 4.67 0.45 13.46
C LEU A 191 4.64 1.57 12.41
N GLY A 192 4.06 2.73 12.77
CA GLY A 192 4.05 3.93 11.95
C GLY A 192 5.45 4.49 11.67
N ARG A 193 6.43 4.26 12.56
CA ARG A 193 7.85 4.61 12.37
C ARG A 193 8.60 3.55 11.57
N MET A 194 8.38 2.27 11.87
CA MET A 194 9.10 1.15 11.24
C MET A 194 8.69 0.93 9.78
N GLY A 195 7.40 1.06 9.47
CA GLY A 195 6.87 0.81 8.13
C GLY A 195 7.49 1.68 7.02
N PRO A 196 7.61 3.00 7.18
CA PRO A 196 8.29 3.86 6.21
C PRO A 196 9.76 3.47 5.97
N ILE A 197 10.49 3.06 7.02
CA ILE A 197 11.89 2.62 6.90
C ILE A 197 11.99 1.40 6.00
N VAL A 198 11.16 0.39 6.21
CA VAL A 198 11.11 -0.81 5.35
C VAL A 198 10.83 -0.43 3.89
N ARG A 199 9.82 0.41 3.65
CA ARG A 199 9.42 0.80 2.29
C ARG A 199 10.46 1.67 1.57
N SER A 200 11.16 2.56 2.29
CA SER A 200 12.21 3.41 1.69
C SER A 200 13.45 2.63 1.24
N HIS A 201 13.62 1.40 1.74
CA HIS A 201 14.72 0.50 1.37
C HIS A 201 14.25 -0.68 0.50
N SER A 202 13.31 -0.45 -0.39
CA SER A 202 12.80 -1.45 -1.35
C SER A 202 12.20 -2.69 -0.70
N GLY A 203 11.79 -2.61 0.56
CA GLY A 203 11.06 -3.64 1.27
C GLY A 203 9.57 -3.42 1.27
N TYR A 204 8.81 -4.45 1.60
CA TYR A 204 7.39 -4.35 1.94
C TYR A 204 7.08 -5.19 3.17
N ILE A 205 6.10 -4.74 3.93
CA ILE A 205 5.59 -5.48 5.09
C ILE A 205 4.71 -6.61 4.56
N ASP A 206 5.05 -7.84 4.91
CA ASP A 206 4.21 -9.01 4.63
C ASP A 206 3.06 -9.07 5.63
N LYS A 207 3.39 -9.01 6.91
CA LYS A 207 2.41 -8.98 7.99
C LYS A 207 2.95 -8.34 9.27
N PHE A 208 2.03 -7.88 10.09
CA PHE A 208 2.28 -7.54 11.48
C PHE A 208 1.86 -8.71 12.38
N MET A 209 2.65 -9.01 13.39
CA MET A 209 2.40 -10.10 14.35
C MET A 209 2.37 -9.52 15.77
N GLY A 210 1.26 -8.84 16.10
CA GLY A 210 1.20 -8.02 17.31
C GLY A 210 2.11 -6.78 17.18
N ASP A 211 3.15 -6.71 17.98
CA ASP A 211 4.22 -5.71 17.92
C ASP A 211 5.35 -6.10 16.95
N GLY A 212 5.35 -7.34 16.47
CA GLY A 212 6.33 -7.85 15.52
C GLY A 212 6.06 -7.41 14.07
N VAL A 213 7.13 -7.23 13.31
CA VAL A 213 7.11 -6.91 11.88
C VAL A 213 7.79 -8.01 11.10
N MET A 214 7.10 -8.55 10.10
CA MET A 214 7.69 -9.39 9.07
C MET A 214 7.76 -8.61 7.75
N ALA A 215 8.95 -8.43 7.21
CA ALA A 215 9.18 -7.70 5.96
C ALA A 215 10.02 -8.49 4.97
N LEU A 216 9.75 -8.29 3.68
CA LEU A 216 10.45 -8.91 2.57
C LEU A 216 11.13 -7.85 1.71
N PHE A 217 12.35 -8.17 1.27
CA PHE A 217 13.17 -7.30 0.42
C PHE A 217 13.50 -8.03 -0.88
N HIS A 218 13.13 -7.41 -2.00
CA HIS A 218 13.20 -8.05 -3.30
C HIS A 218 14.42 -7.64 -4.13
N ARG A 219 15.11 -6.57 -3.75
CA ARG A 219 16.20 -5.99 -4.54
C ARG A 219 17.56 -6.53 -4.11
N SER A 220 17.91 -6.43 -2.83
CA SER A 220 19.20 -6.89 -2.32
C SER A 220 19.14 -7.24 -0.83
N ALA A 221 20.08 -8.09 -0.38
CA ALA A 221 20.28 -8.36 1.04
C ALA A 221 20.74 -7.09 1.79
N SER A 222 21.50 -6.22 1.13
CA SER A 222 21.96 -4.95 1.70
C SER A 222 20.80 -4.02 2.06
N ASP A 223 19.72 -3.98 1.25
CA ASP A 223 18.54 -3.17 1.55
C ASP A 223 17.88 -3.62 2.87
N ALA A 224 17.80 -4.93 3.11
CA ALA A 224 17.24 -5.48 4.35
C ALA A 224 18.10 -5.11 5.58
N VAL A 225 19.43 -5.19 5.43
CA VAL A 225 20.35 -4.85 6.53
C VAL A 225 20.37 -3.35 6.79
N ILE A 226 20.36 -2.50 5.74
CA ILE A 226 20.24 -1.04 5.91
C ILE A 226 18.93 -0.70 6.63
N ALA A 227 17.81 -1.31 6.24
CA ALA A 227 16.53 -1.11 6.92
C ALA A 227 16.62 -1.50 8.40
N ALA A 228 17.22 -2.67 8.73
CA ALA A 228 17.42 -3.11 10.10
C ALA A 228 18.24 -2.11 10.93
N VAL A 229 19.35 -1.60 10.38
CA VAL A 229 20.19 -0.57 11.01
C VAL A 229 19.40 0.72 11.23
N LYS A 230 18.66 1.17 10.22
CA LYS A 230 17.85 2.40 10.32
C LYS A 230 16.70 2.27 11.33
N MET A 231 16.11 1.07 11.48
CA MET A 231 15.10 0.81 12.52
C MET A 231 15.71 0.98 13.91
N GLN A 232 16.94 0.48 14.15
CA GLN A 232 17.64 0.66 15.43
C GLN A 232 17.97 2.15 15.69
N HIS A 233 18.49 2.86 14.70
CA HIS A 233 18.82 4.29 14.82
C HIS A 233 17.58 5.15 15.07
N GLU A 234 16.44 4.86 14.43
CA GLU A 234 15.18 5.55 14.73
C GLU A 234 14.77 5.39 16.18
N LEU A 235 14.99 4.20 16.75
CA LEU A 235 14.67 3.95 18.17
C LEU A 235 15.68 4.55 19.14
N ILE A 236 16.95 4.65 18.78
CA ILE A 236 17.94 5.40 19.58
C ILE A 236 17.47 6.85 19.70
N GLU A 237 17.06 7.48 18.60
CA GLU A 237 16.57 8.86 18.60
C GLU A 237 15.21 8.99 19.33
N TYR A 238 14.28 8.06 19.09
CA TYR A 238 13.03 8.00 19.85
C TYR A 238 13.27 7.93 21.35
N ASN A 239 14.14 7.02 21.81
CA ASN A 239 14.43 6.79 23.22
C ASN A 239 15.10 8.00 23.87
N ARG A 240 15.95 8.73 23.15
CA ARG A 240 16.53 10.00 23.61
C ARG A 240 15.46 11.04 23.93
N VAL A 241 14.43 11.14 23.10
CA VAL A 241 13.29 12.04 23.33
C VAL A 241 12.38 11.49 24.44
N ALA A 242 12.08 10.19 24.40
CA ALA A 242 11.18 9.50 25.34
C ALA A 242 11.65 9.63 26.79
N THR A 243 12.96 9.52 27.04
CA THR A 243 13.58 9.71 28.36
C THR A 243 13.24 11.08 28.94
N ASN A 244 13.28 12.13 28.15
CA ASN A 244 13.03 13.51 28.61
C ASN A 244 11.56 13.77 28.97
N ILE A 245 10.62 12.99 28.41
CA ILE A 245 9.18 13.18 28.61
C ILE A 245 8.52 12.03 29.38
N GLY A 246 9.33 11.12 29.95
CA GLY A 246 8.86 10.00 30.77
C GLY A 246 8.02 8.96 30.00
N ARG A 247 8.27 8.80 28.70
CA ARG A 247 7.64 7.74 27.90
C ARG A 247 8.41 6.43 28.01
N PRO A 248 7.75 5.27 27.79
CA PRO A 248 8.44 3.98 27.76
C PRO A 248 9.53 3.95 26.67
N LEU A 249 10.68 3.37 27.02
CA LEU A 249 11.76 3.13 26.07
C LEU A 249 11.42 1.89 25.21
N ILE A 250 11.77 1.95 23.92
CA ILE A 250 11.55 0.86 22.99
C ILE A 250 12.90 0.30 22.55
N HIS A 251 13.07 -1.00 22.74
CA HIS A 251 14.20 -1.76 22.22
C HIS A 251 13.65 -2.90 21.36
N ILE A 252 14.26 -3.15 20.21
CA ILE A 252 13.88 -4.24 19.31
C ILE A 252 15.03 -5.19 19.08
N GLY A 253 14.69 -6.46 18.78
CA GLY A 253 15.57 -7.41 18.13
C GLY A 253 15.25 -7.45 16.65
N VAL A 254 16.27 -7.55 15.78
CA VAL A 254 16.07 -7.72 14.35
C VAL A 254 16.87 -8.89 13.84
N GLY A 255 16.19 -9.85 13.18
CA GLY A 255 16.81 -11.00 12.51
C GLY A 255 16.63 -10.90 11.00
N VAL A 256 17.72 -11.02 10.23
CA VAL A 256 17.67 -11.00 8.77
C VAL A 256 18.27 -12.28 8.18
N ASN A 257 17.54 -12.91 7.27
CA ASN A 257 18.02 -14.06 6.52
C ASN A 257 17.68 -13.92 5.04
N THR A 258 18.59 -14.40 4.18
CA THR A 258 18.42 -14.42 2.73
C THR A 258 18.33 -15.87 2.25
N GLY A 259 17.38 -16.16 1.37
CA GLY A 259 17.23 -17.49 0.82
C GLY A 259 16.00 -17.67 -0.06
N LYS A 260 15.87 -18.89 -0.59
CA LYS A 260 14.74 -19.31 -1.40
C LYS A 260 13.47 -19.48 -0.56
N MET A 261 12.35 -19.05 -1.09
CA MET A 261 11.05 -19.16 -0.46
C MET A 261 9.93 -19.28 -1.49
N MET A 262 8.82 -19.89 -1.07
CA MET A 262 7.58 -19.89 -1.84
C MET A 262 6.72 -18.72 -1.38
N LEU A 263 6.45 -17.78 -2.28
CA LEU A 263 5.41 -16.78 -2.15
C LEU A 263 4.14 -17.32 -2.77
N GLY A 264 2.99 -17.17 -2.12
CA GLY A 264 1.75 -17.66 -2.69
C GLY A 264 0.52 -17.29 -1.87
N THR A 265 -0.61 -17.80 -2.30
CA THR A 265 -1.91 -17.64 -1.64
C THR A 265 -2.29 -18.93 -0.93
N LEU A 266 -2.59 -18.80 0.34
CA LEU A 266 -3.05 -19.89 1.22
C LEU A 266 -4.44 -19.57 1.75
N GLY A 267 -5.19 -20.60 2.10
CA GLY A 267 -6.49 -20.47 2.74
C GLY A 267 -7.54 -21.34 2.08
N GLU A 268 -8.74 -20.82 1.99
CA GLU A 268 -9.92 -21.48 1.41
C GLU A 268 -10.69 -20.47 0.52
N ALA A 269 -11.78 -20.92 -0.12
CA ALA A 269 -12.47 -20.13 -1.14
C ALA A 269 -12.99 -18.76 -0.64
N ASP A 270 -13.44 -18.69 0.63
CA ASP A 270 -13.99 -17.47 1.21
C ASP A 270 -12.95 -16.60 1.92
N ARG A 271 -11.74 -17.17 2.21
CA ARG A 271 -10.66 -16.47 2.89
C ARG A 271 -9.29 -16.90 2.37
N MET A 272 -8.67 -16.04 1.60
CA MET A 272 -7.30 -16.21 1.12
C MET A 272 -6.37 -15.20 1.80
N GLU A 273 -5.15 -15.63 2.07
CA GLU A 273 -4.09 -14.81 2.63
C GLU A 273 -2.82 -14.98 1.78
N GLY A 274 -2.17 -13.86 1.46
CA GLY A 274 -0.82 -13.91 0.92
C GLY A 274 0.15 -14.41 1.98
N SER A 275 0.97 -15.39 1.65
CA SER A 275 1.87 -16.00 2.63
C SER A 275 3.19 -16.42 2.01
N VAL A 276 4.17 -16.56 2.89
CA VAL A 276 5.52 -17.01 2.57
C VAL A 276 5.83 -18.27 3.35
N ILE A 277 6.23 -19.31 2.65
CA ILE A 277 6.63 -20.57 3.28
C ILE A 277 8.07 -20.88 2.90
N SER A 278 8.94 -21.03 3.89
CA SER A 278 10.31 -21.49 3.71
C SER A 278 11.00 -21.75 5.04
N ASP A 279 12.02 -22.62 5.02
CA ASP A 279 13.01 -22.71 6.09
C ASP A 279 13.76 -21.38 6.30
N ALA A 280 13.90 -20.58 5.24
CA ALA A 280 14.54 -19.26 5.33
C ALA A 280 13.74 -18.29 6.20
N VAL A 281 12.42 -18.34 6.15
CA VAL A 281 11.51 -17.57 7.02
C VAL A 281 11.71 -17.95 8.47
N ASN A 282 11.68 -19.25 8.75
CA ASN A 282 11.87 -19.77 10.11
C ASN A 282 13.24 -19.40 10.69
N LEU A 283 14.29 -19.37 9.85
CA LEU A 283 15.63 -18.98 10.28
C LEU A 283 15.66 -17.49 10.65
N ALA A 284 15.07 -16.60 9.86
CA ALA A 284 15.02 -15.17 10.15
C ALA A 284 14.30 -14.89 11.49
N ALA A 285 13.15 -15.54 11.73
CA ALA A 285 12.44 -15.44 13.01
C ALA A 285 13.27 -15.94 14.21
N ARG A 286 14.05 -17.02 14.02
CA ARG A 286 14.96 -17.51 15.07
C ARG A 286 16.12 -16.56 15.32
N LEU A 287 16.68 -15.94 14.29
CA LEU A 287 17.73 -14.92 14.44
C LEU A 287 17.24 -13.75 15.26
N GLU A 288 15.99 -13.29 14.98
CA GLU A 288 15.35 -12.25 15.79
C GLU A 288 15.31 -12.69 17.28
N GLY A 289 14.76 -13.88 17.59
CA GLY A 289 14.69 -14.37 18.97
C GLY A 289 16.07 -14.54 19.63
N LEU A 290 17.11 -14.87 18.89
CA LEU A 290 18.49 -14.99 19.39
C LEU A 290 19.11 -13.63 19.74
N THR A 291 18.61 -12.51 19.20
CA THR A 291 19.10 -11.18 19.57
C THR A 291 18.99 -10.91 21.07
N LYS A 292 17.99 -11.50 21.73
CA LYS A 292 17.82 -11.42 23.18
C LYS A 292 18.94 -12.13 23.95
N LEU A 293 19.34 -13.32 23.48
CA LEU A 293 20.39 -14.11 24.10
C LEU A 293 21.76 -13.43 23.96
N TYR A 294 22.06 -12.94 22.75
CA TYR A 294 23.33 -12.27 22.45
C TYR A 294 23.35 -10.78 22.85
N GLN A 295 22.22 -10.23 23.29
CA GLN A 295 22.05 -8.84 23.64
C GLN A 295 22.50 -7.89 22.51
N THR A 296 22.11 -8.21 21.28
CA THR A 296 22.47 -7.46 20.08
C THR A 296 21.24 -6.86 19.42
N GLY A 297 21.40 -5.75 18.70
CA GLY A 297 20.29 -5.12 17.97
C GLY A 297 19.92 -5.86 16.68
N VAL A 298 20.90 -6.31 15.91
CA VAL A 298 20.69 -6.93 14.58
C VAL A 298 21.57 -8.18 14.42
N LEU A 299 20.91 -9.30 14.09
CA LEU A 299 21.57 -10.55 13.70
C LEU A 299 21.24 -10.93 12.26
N ILE A 300 22.25 -11.40 11.54
CA ILE A 300 22.10 -11.91 10.18
C ILE A 300 22.68 -13.30 10.02
N SER A 301 22.15 -14.08 9.07
CA SER A 301 22.72 -15.39 8.72
C SER A 301 23.99 -15.28 7.87
N GLY A 302 24.73 -16.39 7.79
CA GLY A 302 25.87 -16.51 6.88
C GLY A 302 25.49 -16.31 5.42
N GLU A 303 24.32 -16.80 4.99
CA GLU A 303 23.79 -16.59 3.64
C GLU A 303 23.56 -15.09 3.37
N THR A 304 22.97 -14.36 4.33
CA THR A 304 22.81 -12.91 4.21
C THR A 304 24.17 -12.22 4.13
N TYR A 305 25.11 -12.58 5.02
CA TYR A 305 26.46 -12.00 5.04
C TYR A 305 27.21 -12.20 3.72
N LEU A 306 27.06 -13.37 3.08
CA LEU A 306 27.66 -13.65 1.77
C LEU A 306 27.05 -12.83 0.63
N ALA A 307 25.77 -12.48 0.77
CA ALA A 307 25.04 -11.67 -0.21
C ALA A 307 25.21 -10.15 -0.01
N LEU A 308 25.90 -9.72 1.08
CA LEU A 308 26.18 -8.31 1.34
C LEU A 308 27.37 -7.79 0.51
N ASN A 309 27.33 -6.50 0.23
CA ASN A 309 28.56 -5.75 -0.08
C ASN A 309 29.33 -5.53 1.23
N LYS A 310 30.38 -6.36 1.45
CA LYS A 310 31.14 -6.43 2.71
C LYS A 310 31.85 -5.13 3.10
N GLU A 311 32.13 -4.27 2.13
CA GLU A 311 32.80 -2.98 2.39
C GLU A 311 31.87 -1.95 3.03
N THR A 312 30.55 -2.19 2.97
CA THR A 312 29.53 -1.24 3.44
C THR A 312 29.14 -1.44 4.90
N PHE A 313 29.39 -2.64 5.45
CA PHE A 313 28.90 -3.01 6.78
C PHE A 313 30.01 -3.50 7.70
N ASN A 314 29.94 -3.10 8.95
CA ASN A 314 30.78 -3.62 10.03
C ASN A 314 30.06 -4.83 10.67
N ALA A 315 30.47 -6.01 10.27
CA ALA A 315 29.89 -7.25 10.78
C ALA A 315 30.94 -8.08 11.53
N ARG A 316 30.57 -8.73 12.64
CA ARG A 316 31.41 -9.73 13.31
C ARG A 316 30.71 -11.07 13.39
N LEU A 317 31.44 -12.16 13.14
CA LEU A 317 30.97 -13.51 13.37
C LEU A 317 30.88 -13.74 14.89
N ILE A 318 29.68 -14.10 15.36
CA ILE A 318 29.47 -14.26 16.81
C ILE A 318 29.23 -15.69 17.24
N ASP A 319 28.67 -16.55 16.39
CA ASP A 319 28.48 -17.97 16.76
C ASP A 319 28.17 -18.87 15.56
N ARG A 320 28.20 -20.19 15.82
CA ARG A 320 27.65 -21.23 14.98
C ARG A 320 26.51 -21.92 15.71
N VAL A 321 25.31 -21.82 15.21
CA VAL A 321 24.11 -22.29 15.89
C VAL A 321 23.46 -23.44 15.15
N ALA A 322 23.19 -24.54 15.86
CA ALA A 322 22.37 -25.63 15.32
C ALA A 322 20.91 -25.17 15.27
N VAL A 323 20.35 -25.24 14.08
CA VAL A 323 18.94 -24.91 13.85
C VAL A 323 18.13 -26.21 13.91
N LYS A 324 17.13 -26.29 14.79
CA LYS A 324 16.25 -27.46 14.93
C LYS A 324 15.69 -27.87 13.56
N GLY A 325 15.91 -29.09 13.14
CA GLY A 325 15.50 -29.62 11.84
C GLY A 325 16.55 -29.49 10.71
N LYS A 326 17.69 -28.80 10.92
CA LYS A 326 18.79 -28.78 9.97
C LYS A 326 19.98 -29.58 10.51
N GLN A 327 20.59 -30.41 9.64
CA GLN A 327 21.83 -31.14 9.99
C GLN A 327 23.07 -30.21 10.02
N LYS A 328 23.01 -29.06 9.35
CA LYS A 328 24.13 -28.12 9.27
C LYS A 328 23.90 -26.93 10.21
N SER A 329 24.93 -26.56 10.98
CA SER A 329 24.97 -25.33 11.76
C SER A 329 24.99 -24.11 10.84
N VAL A 330 24.39 -23.02 11.31
CA VAL A 330 24.33 -21.73 10.61
C VAL A 330 25.29 -20.76 11.31
N MET A 331 26.14 -20.10 10.54
CA MET A 331 26.95 -18.97 11.04
C MET A 331 26.06 -17.76 11.26
N ILE A 332 26.26 -17.09 12.40
CA ILE A 332 25.51 -15.90 12.79
C ILE A 332 26.46 -14.73 12.92
N TYR A 333 26.07 -13.62 12.31
CA TYR A 333 26.81 -12.37 12.37
C TYR A 333 25.99 -11.27 13.04
N GLU A 334 26.65 -10.49 13.87
CA GLU A 334 26.13 -9.22 14.41
C GLU A 334 26.51 -8.09 13.46
N ILE A 335 25.60 -7.15 13.25
CA ILE A 335 25.83 -5.89 12.50
C ILE A 335 26.09 -4.78 13.50
N LEU A 336 27.34 -4.35 13.59
CA LEU A 336 27.78 -3.34 14.55
C LEU A 336 27.27 -1.93 14.20
N ASP A 337 26.92 -1.69 12.94
CA ASP A 337 26.34 -0.42 12.49
C ASP A 337 24.97 -0.14 13.10
N ALA A 338 24.34 -1.12 13.72
CA ALA A 338 23.08 -0.98 14.42
C ALA A 338 23.21 -0.36 15.82
N ASP A 339 24.42 -0.36 16.39
CA ASP A 339 24.73 0.24 17.68
C ASP A 339 24.89 1.77 17.60
N SER A 340 24.89 2.42 18.74
CA SER A 340 25.35 3.81 18.85
C SER A 340 26.82 3.95 18.43
N ASP A 341 27.20 5.13 17.95
CA ASP A 341 28.58 5.38 17.50
C ASP A 341 29.62 5.01 18.58
N GLU A 342 29.33 5.29 19.84
CA GLU A 342 30.21 4.99 20.96
C GLU A 342 30.40 3.47 21.14
N ILE A 343 29.32 2.70 21.22
CA ILE A 343 29.37 1.25 21.37
C ILE A 343 30.02 0.60 20.15
N ARG A 344 29.68 1.07 18.96
CA ARG A 344 30.25 0.57 17.70
C ARG A 344 31.77 0.73 17.69
N MET A 345 32.29 1.91 18.03
CA MET A 345 33.73 2.17 18.07
C MET A 345 34.45 1.26 19.07
N LEU A 346 33.88 1.03 20.25
CA LEU A 346 34.44 0.12 21.23
C LEU A 346 34.48 -1.32 20.72
N LYS A 347 33.39 -1.83 20.14
CA LYS A 347 33.36 -3.18 19.55
C LYS A 347 34.31 -3.33 18.35
N GLN A 348 34.48 -2.29 17.53
CA GLN A 348 35.45 -2.30 16.43
C GLN A 348 36.90 -2.33 16.92
N ARG A 349 37.23 -1.56 17.97
CA ARG A 349 38.54 -1.58 18.60
C ARG A 349 38.89 -3.00 19.10
N ASP A 350 37.92 -3.65 19.73
CA ASP A 350 38.14 -4.95 20.38
C ASP A 350 37.91 -6.14 19.41
N LEU A 351 37.56 -5.88 18.14
CA LEU A 351 37.18 -6.91 17.16
C LEU A 351 38.27 -8.00 16.98
N LYS A 352 39.54 -7.62 16.96
CA LYS A 352 40.65 -8.54 16.82
C LYS A 352 40.77 -9.49 18.02
N ILE A 353 40.65 -8.91 19.22
CA ILE A 353 40.69 -9.68 20.49
C ILE A 353 39.50 -10.61 20.58
N PHE A 354 38.31 -10.13 20.17
CA PHE A 354 37.08 -10.93 20.13
C PHE A 354 37.23 -12.13 19.20
N ASN A 355 37.71 -11.92 17.97
CA ASN A 355 37.91 -13.02 16.99
C ASN A 355 38.89 -14.06 17.50
N GLU A 356 40.00 -13.65 18.12
CA GLU A 356 40.97 -14.57 18.73
C GLU A 356 40.34 -15.34 19.90
N GLY A 357 39.61 -14.65 20.78
CA GLY A 357 38.87 -15.31 21.86
C GLY A 357 37.84 -16.30 21.36
N PHE A 358 37.14 -15.98 20.29
CA PHE A 358 36.17 -16.87 19.66
C PHE A 358 36.84 -18.13 19.04
N GLU A 359 37.94 -17.97 18.33
CA GLU A 359 38.71 -19.10 17.80
C GLU A 359 39.26 -20.00 18.92
N LEU A 360 39.79 -19.42 20.00
CA LEU A 360 40.26 -20.16 21.18
C LEU A 360 39.11 -20.91 21.87
N TYR A 361 37.95 -20.34 21.95
CA TYR A 361 36.74 -21.00 22.46
C TYR A 361 36.36 -22.18 21.56
N GLN A 362 36.35 -22.00 20.23
CA GLN A 362 36.05 -23.04 19.26
C GLN A 362 37.06 -24.20 19.32
N THR A 363 38.35 -23.90 19.53
CA THR A 363 39.43 -24.88 19.64
C THR A 363 39.66 -25.38 21.07
N GLN A 364 38.71 -25.10 21.99
CA GLN A 364 38.69 -25.63 23.35
C GLN A 364 39.79 -25.08 24.28
N ASN A 365 40.46 -24.00 23.90
CA ASN A 365 41.40 -23.31 24.79
C ASN A 365 40.67 -22.31 25.72
N ILE A 366 39.77 -22.89 26.56
CA ILE A 366 38.80 -22.16 27.33
C ILE A 366 39.43 -21.15 28.32
N LYS A 367 40.59 -21.52 28.91
CA LYS A 367 41.28 -20.62 29.85
C LYS A 367 41.75 -19.32 29.18
N LYS A 368 42.35 -19.42 27.99
CA LYS A 368 42.81 -18.26 27.24
C LYS A 368 41.61 -17.46 26.65
N ALA A 369 40.60 -18.15 26.16
CA ALA A 369 39.39 -17.51 25.70
C ALA A 369 38.71 -16.68 26.81
N HIS A 370 38.62 -17.26 28.03
CA HIS A 370 38.09 -16.54 29.22
C HIS A 370 38.82 -15.23 29.45
N SER A 371 40.16 -15.26 29.50
CA SER A 371 40.96 -14.06 29.76
C SER A 371 40.73 -12.95 28.71
N LEU A 372 40.65 -13.33 27.41
CA LEU A 372 40.40 -12.35 26.37
C LEU A 372 38.98 -11.73 26.43
N PHE A 373 37.97 -12.54 26.74
CA PHE A 373 36.61 -12.00 26.95
C PHE A 373 36.49 -11.17 28.21
N GLU A 374 37.23 -11.51 29.31
CA GLU A 374 37.32 -10.71 30.53
C GLU A 374 37.91 -9.32 30.24
N ASP A 375 38.99 -9.25 29.45
CA ASP A 375 39.60 -7.98 29.01
C ASP A 375 38.62 -7.13 28.21
N ILE A 376 37.87 -7.74 27.25
CA ILE A 376 36.86 -7.02 26.48
C ILE A 376 35.76 -6.47 27.36
N VAL A 377 35.20 -7.30 28.28
CA VAL A 377 34.09 -6.89 29.15
C VAL A 377 34.53 -5.81 30.13
N ALA A 378 35.79 -5.86 30.62
CA ALA A 378 36.34 -4.82 31.49
C ALA A 378 36.40 -3.46 30.78
N ASN A 379 36.74 -3.45 29.48
CA ASN A 379 36.87 -2.22 28.70
C ASN A 379 35.57 -1.78 28.00
N ASN A 380 34.62 -2.68 27.76
CA ASN A 380 33.33 -2.45 27.18
C ASN A 380 32.24 -3.31 27.86
N PRO A 381 31.71 -2.85 29.01
CA PRO A 381 30.66 -3.56 29.71
C PRO A 381 29.33 -3.68 28.96
N GLU A 382 29.15 -2.97 27.83
CA GLU A 382 27.94 -3.03 27.01
C GLU A 382 28.02 -4.11 25.91
N ASP A 383 29.17 -4.80 25.74
CA ASP A 383 29.30 -5.89 24.79
C ASP A 383 28.63 -7.18 25.30
N GLY A 384 27.34 -7.35 24.97
CA GLY A 384 26.56 -8.50 25.42
C GLY A 384 27.07 -9.84 24.88
N VAL A 385 27.68 -9.87 23.69
CA VAL A 385 28.26 -11.10 23.12
C VAL A 385 29.52 -11.50 23.89
N ALA A 386 30.40 -10.57 24.20
CA ALA A 386 31.60 -10.83 24.98
C ALA A 386 31.24 -11.31 26.40
N LYS A 387 30.25 -10.69 27.07
CA LYS A 387 29.71 -11.16 28.36
C LYS A 387 29.20 -12.61 28.28
N LEU A 388 28.41 -12.92 27.24
CA LEU A 388 27.89 -14.28 27.06
C LEU A 388 29.01 -15.31 26.94
N TYR A 389 30.08 -15.01 26.19
CA TYR A 389 31.23 -15.90 26.07
C TYR A 389 32.04 -16.01 27.35
N LEU A 390 32.22 -14.91 28.09
CA LEU A 390 32.84 -14.90 29.40
C LEU A 390 32.10 -15.87 30.37
N ASP A 391 30.77 -15.75 30.44
CA ASP A 391 29.92 -16.62 31.26
C ASP A 391 29.97 -18.09 30.80
N ARG A 392 29.97 -18.34 29.50
CA ARG A 392 30.13 -19.70 28.94
C ARG A 392 31.47 -20.31 29.32
N CYS A 393 32.55 -19.56 29.15
CA CYS A 393 33.90 -20.00 29.55
C CYS A 393 33.98 -20.28 31.06
N ALA A 394 33.46 -19.37 31.89
CA ALA A 394 33.45 -19.55 33.35
C ALA A 394 32.71 -20.82 33.79
N LYS A 395 31.55 -21.11 33.21
CA LYS A 395 30.78 -22.35 33.46
C LYS A 395 31.56 -23.60 33.05
N LEU A 396 32.16 -23.58 31.84
CA LEU A 396 32.97 -24.72 31.38
C LEU A 396 34.20 -24.99 32.24
N LEU A 397 34.83 -23.95 32.77
CA LEU A 397 35.96 -24.07 33.72
C LEU A 397 35.54 -24.63 35.07
N GLN A 398 34.31 -24.37 35.52
CA GLN A 398 33.78 -24.84 36.83
C GLN A 398 33.26 -26.31 36.72
N THR A 399 32.47 -26.60 35.66
CA THR A 399 31.79 -27.91 35.57
C THR A 399 32.64 -29.00 34.94
N GLY A 400 33.78 -28.63 34.37
CA GLY A 400 34.50 -29.50 33.46
C GLY A 400 33.73 -29.66 32.13
N TRP A 401 34.43 -30.11 31.11
CA TRP A 401 33.81 -30.33 29.79
C TRP A 401 34.35 -31.58 29.17
N ASN A 402 33.51 -32.28 28.41
CA ASN A 402 33.91 -33.48 27.69
C ASN A 402 34.33 -33.10 26.27
N SER A 403 35.64 -33.18 25.99
CA SER A 403 36.24 -32.81 24.71
C SER A 403 35.73 -33.66 23.54
N GLU A 404 35.23 -34.84 23.80
CA GLU A 404 34.76 -35.76 22.76
C GLU A 404 33.41 -35.39 22.16
N ILE A 405 32.63 -34.54 22.85
CA ILE A 405 31.28 -34.15 22.44
C ILE A 405 31.24 -32.71 21.89
N TRP A 406 32.34 -31.97 22.04
CA TRP A 406 32.36 -30.54 21.64
C TRP A 406 32.63 -30.40 20.12
N ASP A 407 31.65 -29.87 19.41
CA ASP A 407 31.73 -29.56 17.96
C ASP A 407 31.73 -28.04 17.67
N GLY A 408 31.85 -27.22 18.70
CA GLY A 408 31.84 -25.75 18.55
C GLY A 408 30.50 -25.14 18.16
N VAL A 409 29.43 -25.95 18.19
CA VAL A 409 28.10 -25.51 17.78
C VAL A 409 27.21 -25.25 18.99
N TYR A 410 26.68 -24.07 19.12
CA TYR A 410 25.71 -23.77 20.15
C TYR A 410 24.34 -24.38 19.81
N ARG A 411 23.76 -25.10 20.76
CA ARG A 411 22.42 -25.68 20.67
C ARG A 411 21.51 -25.02 21.66
N PRO A 412 20.79 -23.94 21.26
CA PRO A 412 19.88 -23.26 22.17
C PRO A 412 18.78 -24.24 22.62
N GLN A 413 18.58 -24.35 23.91
CA GLN A 413 17.39 -24.99 24.48
C GLN A 413 16.21 -24.02 24.33
N VAL A 414 15.70 -23.87 23.14
CA VAL A 414 14.49 -23.08 22.89
C VAL A 414 13.30 -24.01 23.08
N LYS A 415 12.47 -23.69 24.07
CA LYS A 415 11.15 -24.31 24.23
C LYS A 415 10.22 -23.94 23.06
#